data_cee6a2c0b949d7f232e30eccc00dbccc
#
_entry.id   cee6a2c0b949d7f232e30eccc00dbccc
#
_cell.length_a   1.000
_cell.length_b   1.000
_cell.length_c   1.000
_cell.angle_alpha   90.00
_cell.angle_beta   90.00
_cell.angle_gamma   90.00
#
_symmetry.space_group_name_H-M   'P 1'
#
loop_
_entity.id
_entity.type
_entity.pdbx_description
1 polymer ?
#
loop_
_entity_poly.entity_id
_entity_poly.type
_entity_poly.pdbx_seq_one_letter_code
_entity_poly.pdbx_strand_id
1 'polypeptide(L)'
;MQNIRTDLAVEAREFSRREAKNATEIDGVISDVRTEDGITVTNIEITNENGSKALGKAIGNYITIESPNLKYSIDIYERVCTLISEEIRKMADIKSDSLTFVVGLGNRDITPDALGTEVVSRLLVTHHIKQNMKDFFDDNISGVCALIP
;
A
#
# COMPACT_ATOMS: atom_id res chain seq x y z
N MET A 1 -29.72 -4.92 7.75
CA MET A 1 -28.36 -4.35 7.68
C MET A 1 -27.76 -4.76 6.34
N GLN A 2 -27.58 -3.82 5.43
CA GLN A 2 -26.82 -4.08 4.20
C GLN A 2 -25.34 -4.12 4.56
N ASN A 3 -24.75 -5.30 4.42
CA ASN A 3 -23.32 -5.49 4.63
C ASN A 3 -22.62 -4.96 3.37
N ILE A 4 -22.34 -3.66 3.31
CA ILE A 4 -21.58 -3.07 2.22
C ILE A 4 -20.13 -3.48 2.42
N ARG A 5 -19.67 -4.43 1.61
CA ARG A 5 -18.24 -4.78 1.56
C ARG A 5 -17.53 -3.75 0.70
N THR A 6 -16.67 -2.98 1.32
CA THR A 6 -15.76 -2.09 0.61
C THR A 6 -14.32 -2.57 0.82
N ASP A 7 -13.51 -2.47 -0.22
CA ASP A 7 -12.10 -2.84 -0.17
C ASP A 7 -11.26 -1.75 0.51
N LEU A 8 -11.78 -0.52 0.59
CA LEU A 8 -11.08 0.60 1.21
C LEU A 8 -11.43 0.73 2.71
N ALA A 9 -10.41 0.78 3.55
CA ALA A 9 -10.59 0.99 4.99
C ALA A 9 -11.15 2.39 5.32
N VAL A 10 -10.86 3.40 4.48
CA VAL A 10 -11.39 4.76 4.59
C VAL A 10 -12.91 4.74 4.48
N GLU A 11 -13.44 4.11 3.44
CA GLU A 11 -14.89 4.01 3.22
C GLU A 11 -15.58 3.22 4.34
N ALA A 12 -14.97 2.11 4.78
CA ALA A 12 -15.48 1.33 5.90
C ALA A 12 -15.56 2.17 7.19
N ARG A 13 -14.54 2.98 7.47
CA ARG A 13 -14.51 3.89 8.62
C ARG A 13 -15.59 4.98 8.53
N GLU A 14 -15.73 5.62 7.37
CA GLU A 14 -16.76 6.63 7.17
C GLU A 14 -18.17 6.07 7.34
N PHE A 15 -18.39 4.86 6.85
CA PHE A 15 -19.67 4.17 6.98
C PHE A 15 -19.99 3.87 8.44
N SER A 16 -19.05 3.32 9.19
CA SER A 16 -19.20 3.03 10.62
C SER A 16 -19.46 4.30 11.45
N ARG A 17 -18.81 5.42 11.10
CA ARG A 17 -19.06 6.72 11.75
C ARG A 17 -20.46 7.25 11.46
N ARG A 18 -20.99 7.08 10.26
CA ARG A 18 -22.36 7.49 9.89
C ARG A 18 -23.42 6.66 10.62
N GLU A 19 -23.21 5.35 10.76
CA GLU A 19 -24.14 4.48 11.50
C GLU A 19 -24.16 4.77 13.01
N ALA A 20 -23.02 5.10 13.61
CA ALA A 20 -22.91 5.36 15.03
C ALA A 20 -23.54 6.68 15.51
N LYS A 21 -24.08 7.53 14.61
CA LYS A 21 -24.74 8.84 14.88
C LYS A 21 -23.98 9.81 15.80
N ASN A 22 -22.83 9.44 16.32
CA ASN A 22 -21.96 10.26 17.15
C ASN A 22 -20.53 10.16 16.61
N ALA A 23 -19.85 11.30 16.53
CA ALA A 23 -18.46 11.43 16.08
C ALA A 23 -17.43 10.84 17.07
N THR A 24 -17.78 9.77 17.77
CA THR A 24 -16.90 9.10 18.73
C THR A 24 -15.87 8.28 17.96
N GLU A 25 -14.65 8.32 18.42
CA GLU A 25 -13.57 7.47 17.92
C GLU A 25 -13.98 6.00 18.06
N ILE A 26 -13.76 5.23 17.00
CA ILE A 26 -14.04 3.79 17.01
C ILE A 26 -12.93 3.13 17.84
N ASP A 27 -13.29 2.40 18.91
CA ASP A 27 -12.31 1.68 19.72
C ASP A 27 -11.47 0.74 18.85
N GLY A 28 -10.15 0.84 19.00
CA GLY A 28 -9.21 0.06 18.22
C GLY A 28 -8.99 0.54 16.78
N VAL A 29 -9.40 1.76 16.42
CA VAL A 29 -9.13 2.36 15.11
C VAL A 29 -8.47 3.72 15.30
N ILE A 30 -7.23 3.83 14.84
CA ILE A 30 -6.49 5.09 14.77
C ILE A 30 -6.48 5.56 13.33
N SER A 31 -6.71 6.85 13.10
CA SER A 31 -6.71 7.41 11.76
C SER A 31 -5.94 8.71 11.72
N ASP A 32 -5.04 8.79 10.78
CA ASP A 32 -4.29 9.99 10.43
C ASP A 32 -4.56 10.36 8.97
N VAL A 33 -4.82 11.65 8.72
CA VAL A 33 -5.11 12.17 7.39
C VAL A 33 -4.23 13.39 7.15
N ARG A 34 -3.46 13.36 6.08
CA ARG A 34 -2.65 14.49 5.62
C ARG A 34 -2.96 14.82 4.18
N THR A 35 -3.02 16.09 3.86
CA THR A 35 -3.24 16.57 2.48
C THR A 35 -2.15 17.58 2.13
N GLU A 36 -1.47 17.35 1.02
CA GLU A 36 -0.41 18.20 0.49
C GLU A 36 -0.49 18.19 -1.04
N ASP A 37 -0.43 19.36 -1.65
CA ASP A 37 -0.45 19.54 -3.11
C ASP A 37 -1.64 18.85 -3.83
N GLY A 38 -2.79 18.77 -3.18
CA GLY A 38 -3.97 18.09 -3.71
C GLY A 38 -3.91 16.56 -3.66
N ILE A 39 -2.90 15.99 -2.99
CA ILE A 39 -2.79 14.57 -2.69
C ILE A 39 -3.21 14.36 -1.24
N THR A 40 -4.13 13.45 -1.02
CA THR A 40 -4.57 13.07 0.34
C THR A 40 -4.05 11.68 0.66
N VAL A 41 -3.32 11.56 1.77
CA VAL A 41 -2.87 10.28 2.32
C VAL A 41 -3.63 10.03 3.61
N THR A 42 -4.39 8.96 3.63
CA THR A 42 -5.13 8.49 4.81
C THR A 42 -4.51 7.20 5.31
N ASN A 43 -4.04 7.20 6.55
CA ASN A 43 -3.59 6.01 7.25
C ASN A 43 -4.65 5.59 8.27
N ILE A 44 -5.06 4.32 8.23
CA ILE A 44 -5.95 3.70 9.20
C ILE A 44 -5.24 2.52 9.81
N GLU A 45 -5.02 2.57 11.11
CA GLU A 45 -4.47 1.48 11.89
C GLU A 45 -5.58 0.81 12.70
N ILE A 46 -5.76 -0.49 12.50
CA ILE A 46 -6.66 -1.33 13.28
C ILE A 46 -5.81 -2.07 14.30
N THR A 47 -5.99 -1.74 15.59
CA THR A 47 -5.11 -2.21 16.66
C THR A 47 -5.67 -3.37 17.48
N ASN A 48 -6.98 -3.60 17.41
CA ASN A 48 -7.65 -4.65 18.20
C ASN A 48 -8.86 -5.26 17.48
N GLU A 49 -9.43 -6.31 18.09
CA GLU A 49 -10.58 -7.02 17.52
C GLU A 49 -11.87 -6.18 17.45
N ASN A 50 -12.05 -5.18 18.31
CA ASN A 50 -13.23 -4.32 18.24
C ASN A 50 -13.17 -3.46 16.98
N GLY A 51 -12.01 -2.86 16.68
CA GLY A 51 -11.77 -2.15 15.43
C GLY A 51 -11.91 -3.05 14.21
N SER A 52 -11.37 -4.27 14.28
CA SER A 52 -11.51 -5.27 13.22
C SER A 52 -12.97 -5.62 12.92
N LYS A 53 -13.77 -5.85 13.94
CA LYS A 53 -15.22 -6.11 13.80
C LYS A 53 -16.00 -4.91 13.28
N ALA A 54 -15.65 -3.71 13.76
CA ALA A 54 -16.33 -2.47 13.37
C ALA A 54 -16.10 -2.13 11.89
N LEU A 55 -14.90 -2.36 11.37
CA LEU A 55 -14.55 -2.08 9.98
C LEU A 55 -14.66 -3.28 9.05
N GLY A 56 -14.86 -4.50 9.59
CA GLY A 56 -14.89 -5.73 8.81
C GLY A 56 -13.54 -6.05 8.14
N LYS A 57 -12.43 -5.60 8.72
CA LYS A 57 -11.07 -5.75 8.21
C LYS A 57 -10.13 -6.33 9.26
N ALA A 58 -9.08 -7.01 8.83
CA ALA A 58 -8.09 -7.57 9.74
C ALA A 58 -7.34 -6.47 10.53
N ILE A 59 -6.77 -6.84 11.66
CA ILE A 59 -5.83 -5.99 12.40
C ILE A 59 -4.62 -5.69 11.49
N GLY A 60 -4.20 -4.43 11.43
CA GLY A 60 -3.09 -3.99 10.58
C GLY A 60 -3.22 -2.56 10.10
N ASN A 61 -2.29 -2.14 9.23
CA ASN A 61 -2.22 -0.81 8.67
C ASN A 61 -2.80 -0.78 7.25
N TYR A 62 -3.61 0.23 6.97
CA TYR A 62 -4.27 0.48 5.69
C TYR A 62 -3.97 1.90 5.23
N ILE A 63 -3.27 2.04 4.12
CA ILE A 63 -2.89 3.34 3.58
C ILE A 63 -3.63 3.56 2.27
N THR A 64 -4.33 4.70 2.18
CA THR A 64 -5.02 5.14 0.97
C THR A 64 -4.39 6.44 0.51
N ILE A 65 -3.98 6.49 -0.76
CA ILE A 65 -3.44 7.69 -1.42
C ILE A 65 -4.41 8.10 -2.51
N GLU A 66 -4.99 9.28 -2.37
CA GLU A 66 -5.97 9.85 -3.31
C GLU A 66 -5.37 11.05 -4.03
N SER A 67 -5.39 11.02 -5.34
CA SER A 67 -4.89 12.11 -6.18
C SER A 67 -5.80 12.32 -7.40
N PRO A 68 -6.73 13.29 -7.36
CA PRO A 68 -7.65 13.53 -8.47
C PRO A 68 -6.95 14.01 -9.74
N ASN A 69 -5.77 14.62 -9.62
CA ASN A 69 -5.01 15.20 -10.72
C ASN A 69 -3.89 14.32 -11.28
N LEU A 70 -3.80 13.07 -10.85
CA LEU A 70 -2.72 12.13 -11.23
C LEU A 70 -2.52 12.00 -12.75
N LYS A 71 -3.60 12.06 -13.53
CA LYS A 71 -3.57 11.92 -14.99
C LYS A 71 -3.15 13.18 -15.76
N TYR A 72 -3.11 14.32 -15.09
CA TYR A 72 -2.99 15.64 -15.75
C TYR A 72 -1.70 16.38 -15.40
N SER A 73 -0.90 15.90 -14.47
CA SER A 73 0.32 16.57 -14.03
C SER A 73 1.44 15.57 -13.77
N ILE A 74 2.58 15.80 -14.43
CA ILE A 74 3.79 14.99 -14.26
C ILE A 74 4.34 15.17 -12.84
N ASP A 75 4.35 16.39 -12.32
CA ASP A 75 4.86 16.69 -10.98
C ASP A 75 4.04 15.95 -9.91
N ILE A 76 2.72 15.91 -10.05
CA ILE A 76 1.84 15.16 -9.14
C ILE A 76 2.10 13.66 -9.28
N TYR A 77 2.30 13.15 -10.48
CA TYR A 77 2.63 11.74 -10.70
C TYR A 77 3.94 11.36 -9.97
N GLU A 78 5.00 12.13 -10.14
CA GLU A 78 6.29 11.89 -9.46
C GLU A 78 6.16 11.97 -7.94
N ARG A 79 5.38 12.94 -7.44
CA ARG A 79 5.11 13.08 -6.01
C ARG A 79 4.35 11.87 -5.45
N VAL A 80 3.33 11.37 -6.15
CA VAL A 80 2.58 10.17 -5.76
C VAL A 80 3.49 8.94 -5.76
N CYS A 81 4.36 8.77 -6.75
CA CYS A 81 5.34 7.68 -6.79
C CYS A 81 6.27 7.73 -5.57
N THR A 82 6.75 8.92 -5.20
CA THR A 82 7.59 9.13 -4.02
C THR A 82 6.85 8.73 -2.74
N LEU A 83 5.61 9.21 -2.56
CA LEU A 83 4.77 8.88 -1.41
C LEU A 83 4.51 7.37 -1.30
N ILE A 84 4.17 6.70 -2.40
CA ILE A 84 3.99 5.24 -2.42
C ILE A 84 5.28 4.53 -1.97
N SER A 85 6.44 4.96 -2.47
CA SER A 85 7.73 4.39 -2.10
C SER A 85 8.04 4.57 -0.62
N GLU A 86 7.77 5.76 -0.06
CA GLU A 86 7.95 6.05 1.36
C GLU A 86 7.05 5.18 2.25
N GLU A 87 5.77 5.05 1.88
CA GLU A 87 4.82 4.24 2.66
C GLU A 87 5.16 2.74 2.58
N ILE A 88 5.55 2.22 1.41
CA ILE A 88 6.00 0.83 1.28
C ILE A 88 7.22 0.58 2.16
N ARG A 89 8.20 1.49 2.19
CA ARG A 89 9.40 1.35 3.05
C ARG A 89 9.04 1.30 4.54
N LYS A 90 8.11 2.14 4.98
CA LYS A 90 7.64 2.15 6.37
C LYS A 90 6.93 0.84 6.74
N MET A 91 6.05 0.34 5.86
CA MET A 91 5.27 -0.85 6.11
C MET A 91 6.10 -2.14 6.06
N ALA A 92 7.05 -2.23 5.15
CA ALA A 92 7.78 -3.46 4.87
C ALA A 92 9.09 -3.58 5.68
N ASP A 93 9.52 -2.56 6.43
CA ASP A 93 10.80 -2.51 7.18
C ASP A 93 11.98 -3.04 6.33
N ILE A 94 12.06 -2.59 5.07
CA ILE A 94 13.06 -3.06 4.10
C ILE A 94 14.46 -2.58 4.51
N LYS A 95 15.35 -3.53 4.80
CA LYS A 95 16.76 -3.26 5.15
C LYS A 95 17.68 -3.65 3.98
N SER A 96 18.88 -3.11 3.97
CA SER A 96 19.88 -3.37 2.91
C SER A 96 20.31 -4.83 2.81
N ASP A 97 20.24 -5.58 3.91
CA ASP A 97 20.60 -7.00 4.01
C ASP A 97 19.41 -7.95 3.86
N SER A 98 18.18 -7.41 3.76
CA SER A 98 16.97 -8.23 3.63
C SER A 98 16.80 -8.77 2.21
N LEU A 99 16.17 -9.94 2.12
CA LEU A 99 15.66 -10.50 0.87
C LEU A 99 14.17 -10.19 0.76
N THR A 100 13.82 -9.43 -0.28
CA THR A 100 12.43 -9.09 -0.58
C THR A 100 11.90 -9.97 -1.70
N PHE A 101 10.77 -10.62 -1.48
CA PHE A 101 10.08 -11.40 -2.49
C PHE A 101 8.77 -10.73 -2.88
N VAL A 102 8.65 -10.35 -4.15
CA VAL A 102 7.49 -9.64 -4.70
C VAL A 102 6.67 -10.60 -5.57
N VAL A 103 5.40 -10.72 -5.26
CA VAL A 103 4.45 -11.54 -6.05
C VAL A 103 3.45 -10.62 -6.72
N GLY A 104 3.44 -10.60 -8.06
CA GLY A 104 2.50 -9.81 -8.85
C GLY A 104 1.25 -10.62 -9.19
N LEU A 105 0.20 -10.45 -8.40
CA LEU A 105 -1.08 -11.12 -8.64
C LEU A 105 -1.89 -10.39 -9.71
N GLY A 106 -2.60 -11.15 -10.53
CA GLY A 106 -3.51 -10.64 -11.54
C GLY A 106 -3.34 -11.29 -12.90
N ASN A 107 -4.12 -10.82 -13.87
CA ASN A 107 -4.10 -11.30 -15.24
C ASN A 107 -3.68 -10.18 -16.19
N ARG A 108 -2.56 -10.37 -16.89
CA ARG A 108 -1.99 -9.38 -17.83
C ARG A 108 -2.94 -9.05 -19.00
N ASP A 109 -3.75 -10.02 -19.41
CA ASP A 109 -4.67 -9.86 -20.54
C ASP A 109 -5.96 -9.13 -20.18
N ILE A 110 -6.17 -8.85 -18.89
CA ILE A 110 -7.34 -8.13 -18.36
C ILE A 110 -6.88 -6.81 -17.75
N THR A 111 -7.07 -5.69 -18.46
CA THR A 111 -6.56 -4.37 -18.06
C THR A 111 -6.83 -3.99 -16.59
N PRO A 112 -8.04 -4.13 -16.01
CA PRO A 112 -8.26 -3.78 -14.61
C PRO A 112 -7.57 -4.72 -13.62
N ASP A 113 -7.10 -5.88 -14.06
CA ASP A 113 -6.43 -6.91 -13.23
C ASP A 113 -4.92 -7.03 -13.52
N ALA A 114 -4.37 -6.23 -14.43
CA ALA A 114 -3.00 -6.34 -14.90
C ALA A 114 -1.96 -5.67 -13.97
N LEU A 115 -2.37 -4.90 -12.96
CA LEU A 115 -1.46 -4.07 -12.18
C LEU A 115 -0.30 -4.85 -11.56
N GLY A 116 -0.58 -5.96 -10.89
CA GLY A 116 0.44 -6.75 -10.19
C GLY A 116 1.47 -7.33 -11.17
N THR A 117 1.01 -7.90 -12.27
CA THR A 117 1.87 -8.48 -13.32
C THR A 117 2.72 -7.41 -14.02
N GLU A 118 2.16 -6.21 -14.27
CA GLU A 118 2.88 -5.09 -14.86
C GLU A 118 3.95 -4.53 -13.92
N VAL A 119 3.66 -4.39 -12.63
CA VAL A 119 4.64 -3.96 -11.63
C VAL A 119 5.82 -4.92 -11.61
N VAL A 120 5.56 -6.23 -11.49
CA VAL A 120 6.64 -7.24 -11.43
C VAL A 120 7.45 -7.28 -12.72
N SER A 121 6.84 -7.13 -13.89
CA SER A 121 7.56 -7.13 -15.17
C SER A 121 8.55 -5.97 -15.33
N ARG A 122 8.39 -4.90 -14.55
CA ARG A 122 9.26 -3.71 -14.58
C ARG A 122 10.19 -3.63 -13.36
N LEU A 123 10.08 -4.58 -12.43
CA LEU A 123 10.86 -4.60 -11.21
C LEU A 123 12.31 -5.01 -11.51
N LEU A 124 13.27 -4.30 -10.92
CA LEU A 124 14.67 -4.69 -10.97
C LEU A 124 14.92 -5.85 -9.98
N VAL A 125 15.05 -7.07 -10.50
CA VAL A 125 15.40 -8.26 -9.71
C VAL A 125 16.90 -8.28 -9.47
N THR A 126 17.34 -8.19 -8.21
CA THR A 126 18.75 -8.01 -7.82
C THR A 126 19.35 -9.22 -7.13
N HIS A 127 18.53 -10.15 -6.63
CA HIS A 127 19.04 -11.26 -5.81
C HIS A 127 20.07 -12.13 -6.52
N HIS A 128 19.81 -12.52 -7.77
CA HIS A 128 20.75 -13.33 -8.57
C HIS A 128 22.06 -12.59 -8.89
N ILE A 129 21.98 -11.26 -9.08
CA ILE A 129 23.16 -10.40 -9.31
C ILE A 129 24.01 -10.37 -8.04
N LYS A 130 23.38 -10.15 -6.89
CA LYS A 130 24.06 -10.12 -5.57
C LYS A 130 24.75 -11.46 -5.25
N GLN A 131 24.19 -12.58 -5.69
CA GLN A 131 24.79 -13.90 -5.48
C GLN A 131 26.00 -14.19 -6.38
N ASN A 132 25.91 -13.80 -7.66
CA ASN A 132 26.86 -14.21 -8.69
C ASN A 132 27.92 -13.14 -9.02
N MET A 133 27.70 -11.89 -8.64
CA MET A 133 28.54 -10.75 -9.03
C MET A 133 28.88 -9.86 -7.82
N LYS A 134 29.25 -10.47 -6.69
CA LYS A 134 29.52 -9.78 -5.43
C LYS A 134 30.59 -8.70 -5.54
N ASP A 135 31.59 -8.88 -6.40
CA ASP A 135 32.69 -7.94 -6.57
C ASP A 135 32.32 -6.68 -7.36
N PHE A 136 31.16 -6.65 -8.01
CA PHE A 136 30.71 -5.55 -8.87
C PHE A 136 29.62 -4.68 -8.25
N PHE A 137 29.02 -5.11 -7.14
CA PHE A 137 27.89 -4.39 -6.52
C PHE A 137 28.21 -4.07 -5.06
N ASP A 138 27.87 -2.85 -4.68
CA ASP A 138 27.95 -2.37 -3.32
C ASP A 138 27.03 -3.18 -2.40
N ASP A 139 27.46 -3.48 -1.18
CA ASP A 139 26.69 -4.21 -0.16
C ASP A 139 25.37 -3.52 0.23
N ASN A 140 25.18 -2.27 -0.23
CA ASN A 140 23.97 -1.49 0.02
C ASN A 140 22.75 -1.86 -0.84
N ILE A 141 22.88 -2.81 -1.79
CA ILE A 141 21.76 -3.23 -2.63
C ILE A 141 21.00 -4.38 -1.95
N SER A 142 19.71 -4.15 -1.65
CA SER A 142 18.81 -5.21 -1.13
C SER A 142 18.61 -6.30 -2.18
N GLY A 143 18.50 -7.56 -1.73
CA GLY A 143 18.13 -8.66 -2.59
C GLY A 143 16.63 -8.62 -2.93
N VAL A 144 16.29 -8.56 -4.21
CA VAL A 144 14.90 -8.60 -4.69
C VAL A 144 14.70 -9.79 -5.59
N CYS A 145 13.68 -10.61 -5.28
CA CYS A 145 13.14 -11.67 -6.11
C CYS A 145 11.71 -11.32 -6.53
N ALA A 146 11.26 -11.81 -7.68
CA ALA A 146 9.90 -11.56 -8.14
C ALA A 146 9.28 -12.79 -8.80
N LEU A 147 7.95 -12.92 -8.71
CA LEU A 147 7.15 -13.97 -9.33
C LEU A 147 5.84 -13.39 -9.89
N ILE A 148 5.49 -13.83 -11.08
CA ILE A 148 4.13 -13.73 -11.64
C ILE A 148 3.60 -15.16 -11.69
N PRO A 149 2.57 -15.49 -10.87
CA PRO A 149 2.02 -16.85 -10.80
C PRO A 149 1.17 -17.18 -12.03
#